data_26376a58e3d1fb4c4006c803ffd2e40e
#
_entry.id   26376a58e3d1fb4c4006c803ffd2e40e
#
_cell.length_a   1.000
_cell.length_b   1.000
_cell.length_c   1.000
_cell.angle_alpha   90.00
_cell.angle_beta   90.00
_cell.angle_gamma   90.00
#
_symmetry.space_group_name_H-M   'P 1'
#
loop_
_entity.id
_entity.type
_entity.pdbx_description
1 polymer ?
#
loop_
_entity_poly.entity_id
_entity_poly.type
_entity_poly.pdbx_seq_one_letter_code
_entity_poly.pdbx_strand_id
1 'polypeptide(L)'
;MGTKFDKNSDISNLLRVVLILLTLKISQIIYSITKFMATIKLKFRASSVAEKEGTLYYQVIHKRNVKWISTDYHVFQNEWDDKTANITIPPDGKRKQELLLIKSAIAWELKQRKRTLNKLGTSNEELSLNELCEAFSLLPPCKTVFTFLEEQVERQERMQKHGTANTYISTYRRFKEYRQNKDFVFDELTPDMIEEYEAWLTNRNLKPNTIRFYLRTLNTLFCKAANNGMLSEERKLFGHVRLSYVATTKRALSEANILALQKLRLEAGTTLAFARDMFMFSFYMRGMPFVDIAYLKKSDLKNGILTYRRKKTNQPLIVEWEQVHQEIVERYAHQIEDSPYMFPIIKQTDGTEYKQYKRVQEKVNRTLKKIGIMIGLKTPLTAYVARHSWASIARNMNIPIPIISEGMGHQSYKTTQIYLNSIDVSKISEANRTIIKKIHKGENKKSV
;
A
#
# COMPACT_ATOMS: atom_id res chain seq x y z
N MET A 1 55.84 -67.53 -5.26
CA MET A 1 56.38 -66.21 -5.54
C MET A 1 55.19 -65.23 -5.57
N GLY A 2 54.99 -64.53 -4.48
CA GLY A 2 53.89 -63.56 -4.38
C GLY A 2 54.41 -62.15 -4.63
N THR A 3 53.93 -61.52 -5.66
CA THR A 3 54.23 -60.12 -5.96
C THR A 3 53.40 -59.25 -5.00
N LYS A 4 54.06 -58.57 -4.05
CA LYS A 4 53.49 -57.53 -3.23
C LYS A 4 53.20 -56.30 -4.15
N PHE A 5 51.98 -56.06 -4.42
CA PHE A 5 51.53 -54.80 -5.01
C PHE A 5 51.81 -53.65 -4.01
N ASP A 6 52.61 -52.67 -4.44
CA ASP A 6 52.98 -51.51 -3.62
C ASP A 6 51.85 -50.48 -3.65
N LYS A 7 50.84 -50.61 -2.78
CA LYS A 7 49.70 -49.74 -2.65
C LYS A 7 50.07 -48.27 -2.33
N ASN A 8 51.27 -48.00 -1.80
CA ASN A 8 51.68 -46.66 -1.42
C ASN A 8 52.16 -45.81 -2.63
N SER A 9 52.70 -46.47 -3.68
CA SER A 9 53.08 -45.82 -4.91
C SER A 9 51.87 -45.29 -5.71
N ASP A 10 50.82 -46.08 -5.76
CA ASP A 10 49.59 -45.71 -6.48
C ASP A 10 48.81 -44.56 -5.81
N ILE A 11 48.76 -44.50 -4.48
CA ILE A 11 48.12 -43.40 -3.72
C ILE A 11 48.93 -42.09 -3.90
N SER A 12 50.25 -42.18 -3.87
CA SER A 12 51.12 -41.00 -4.10
C SER A 12 50.99 -40.41 -5.53
N ASN A 13 50.87 -41.28 -6.53
CA ASN A 13 50.62 -40.86 -7.90
C ASN A 13 49.21 -40.27 -8.09
N LEU A 14 48.20 -40.84 -7.47
CA LEU A 14 46.82 -40.32 -7.50
C LEU A 14 46.75 -38.95 -6.84
N LEU A 15 47.35 -38.72 -5.67
CA LEU A 15 47.45 -37.43 -5.00
C LEU A 15 48.16 -36.36 -5.85
N ARG A 16 49.25 -36.74 -6.56
CA ARG A 16 49.94 -35.82 -7.51
C ARG A 16 49.03 -35.42 -8.66
N VAL A 17 48.29 -36.35 -9.26
CA VAL A 17 47.37 -36.08 -10.36
C VAL A 17 46.23 -35.17 -9.89
N VAL A 18 45.64 -35.42 -8.71
CA VAL A 18 44.58 -34.57 -8.12
C VAL A 18 45.13 -33.15 -7.83
N LEU A 19 46.36 -33.06 -7.30
CA LEU A 19 46.96 -31.74 -7.03
C LEU A 19 47.24 -30.95 -8.31
N ILE A 20 47.68 -31.62 -9.38
CA ILE A 20 47.89 -31.00 -10.70
C ILE A 20 46.55 -30.55 -11.31
N LEU A 21 45.50 -31.37 -11.20
CA LEU A 21 44.15 -31.00 -11.68
C LEU A 21 43.53 -29.82 -10.88
N LEU A 22 43.79 -29.78 -9.58
CA LEU A 22 43.37 -28.65 -8.72
C LEU A 22 44.13 -27.37 -9.06
N THR A 23 45.45 -27.44 -9.26
CA THR A 23 46.24 -26.28 -9.65
C THR A 23 45.88 -25.78 -11.05
N LEU A 24 45.60 -26.66 -12.01
CA LEU A 24 45.13 -26.29 -13.35
C LEU A 24 43.71 -25.63 -13.27
N LYS A 25 42.80 -26.17 -12.49
CA LYS A 25 41.50 -25.53 -12.25
C LYS A 25 41.60 -24.17 -11.57
N ILE A 26 42.45 -24.05 -10.55
CA ILE A 26 42.72 -22.78 -9.88
C ILE A 26 43.36 -21.78 -10.86
N SER A 27 44.34 -22.21 -11.66
CA SER A 27 44.94 -21.37 -12.68
C SER A 27 43.96 -20.93 -13.77
N GLN A 28 43.06 -21.81 -14.21
CA GLN A 28 41.95 -21.46 -15.12
C GLN A 28 41.00 -20.48 -14.50
N ILE A 29 40.64 -20.64 -13.22
CA ILE A 29 39.76 -19.71 -12.49
C ILE A 29 40.45 -18.34 -12.32
N ILE A 30 41.73 -18.31 -11.92
CA ILE A 30 42.53 -17.11 -11.79
C ILE A 30 42.68 -16.42 -13.17
N TYR A 31 42.98 -17.20 -14.23
CA TYR A 31 43.06 -16.67 -15.59
C TYR A 31 41.74 -16.10 -16.10
N SER A 32 40.62 -16.74 -15.81
CA SER A 32 39.28 -16.22 -16.14
C SER A 32 38.94 -14.94 -15.36
N ILE A 33 39.32 -14.87 -14.08
CA ILE A 33 39.15 -13.69 -13.23
C ILE A 33 40.04 -12.53 -13.70
N THR A 34 41.30 -12.80 -14.07
CA THR A 34 42.22 -11.76 -14.55
C THR A 34 41.92 -11.29 -15.97
N LYS A 35 41.34 -12.15 -16.81
CA LYS A 35 40.98 -11.80 -18.21
C LYS A 35 39.78 -10.82 -18.25
N PHE A 36 38.97 -10.71 -17.20
CA PHE A 36 37.75 -9.89 -17.18
C PHE A 36 37.81 -8.71 -16.20
N MET A 37 39.00 -8.13 -15.97
CA MET A 37 39.15 -6.99 -15.08
C MET A 37 38.75 -5.67 -15.76
N ALA A 38 37.46 -5.48 -16.02
CA ALA A 38 36.93 -4.14 -16.21
C ALA A 38 36.84 -3.43 -14.84
N THR A 39 37.36 -2.22 -14.77
CA THR A 39 37.28 -1.40 -13.56
C THR A 39 36.44 -0.16 -13.81
N ILE A 40 35.72 0.28 -12.76
CA ILE A 40 34.92 1.49 -12.80
C ILE A 40 35.32 2.41 -11.65
N LYS A 41 35.64 3.67 -11.97
CA LYS A 41 36.05 4.70 -11.02
C LYS A 41 35.19 5.93 -11.18
N LEU A 42 34.93 6.64 -10.08
CA LEU A 42 34.32 7.95 -10.11
C LEU A 42 35.38 9.01 -10.42
N LYS A 43 35.04 9.97 -11.26
CA LYS A 43 35.90 11.09 -11.64
C LYS A 43 35.09 12.37 -11.69
N PHE A 44 35.75 13.48 -11.43
CA PHE A 44 35.18 14.82 -11.50
C PHE A 44 35.83 15.59 -12.65
N ARG A 45 35.01 16.40 -13.31
CA ARG A 45 35.47 17.39 -14.30
C ARG A 45 34.90 18.74 -13.93
N ALA A 46 35.78 19.67 -13.60
CA ALA A 46 35.43 21.04 -13.29
C ALA A 46 34.71 21.73 -14.45
N SER A 47 33.84 22.66 -14.14
CA SER A 47 33.25 23.56 -15.14
C SER A 47 34.31 24.53 -15.67
N SER A 48 34.24 24.87 -16.95
CA SER A 48 35.04 25.94 -17.53
C SER A 48 34.57 27.35 -17.11
N VAL A 49 33.40 27.44 -16.54
CA VAL A 49 32.81 28.69 -16.05
C VAL A 49 33.10 28.78 -14.52
N ALA A 50 33.66 29.89 -14.08
CA ALA A 50 33.93 30.15 -12.68
C ALA A 50 32.66 30.07 -11.85
N GLU A 51 32.77 29.55 -10.62
CA GLU A 51 31.65 29.39 -9.66
C GLU A 51 30.49 28.50 -10.13
N LYS A 52 30.66 27.76 -11.23
CA LYS A 52 29.66 26.78 -11.68
C LYS A 52 30.08 25.38 -11.28
N GLU A 53 29.10 24.56 -10.91
CA GLU A 53 29.31 23.13 -10.59
C GLU A 53 29.92 22.39 -11.79
N GLY A 54 30.89 21.53 -11.49
CA GLY A 54 31.43 20.56 -12.44
C GLY A 54 30.59 19.28 -12.44
N THR A 55 30.88 18.37 -13.37
CA THR A 55 30.12 17.12 -13.56
C THR A 55 30.92 15.92 -13.07
N LEU A 56 30.24 14.98 -12.44
CA LEU A 56 30.80 13.68 -12.07
C LEU A 56 30.64 12.68 -13.22
N TYR A 57 31.64 11.81 -13.40
CA TYR A 57 31.68 10.82 -14.47
C TYR A 57 32.09 9.46 -13.93
N TYR A 58 31.55 8.41 -14.53
CA TYR A 58 32.10 7.05 -14.36
C TYR A 58 33.15 6.79 -15.46
N GLN A 59 34.39 6.56 -15.03
CA GLN A 59 35.47 6.11 -15.90
C GLN A 59 35.47 4.58 -15.92
N VAL A 60 35.13 3.99 -17.05
CA VAL A 60 35.19 2.54 -17.29
C VAL A 60 36.49 2.20 -18.02
N ILE A 61 37.25 1.28 -17.46
CA ILE A 61 38.51 0.83 -18.02
C ILE A 61 38.41 -0.67 -18.31
N HIS A 62 38.58 -1.08 -19.56
CA HIS A 62 38.60 -2.48 -19.97
C HIS A 62 39.63 -2.73 -21.05
N LYS A 63 40.48 -3.74 -20.86
CA LYS A 63 41.56 -4.10 -21.82
C LYS A 63 42.41 -2.87 -22.26
N ARG A 64 42.78 -1.99 -21.31
CA ARG A 64 43.51 -0.72 -21.51
C ARG A 64 42.74 0.38 -22.24
N ASN A 65 41.54 0.11 -22.73
CA ASN A 65 40.68 1.14 -23.31
C ASN A 65 39.87 1.83 -22.18
N VAL A 66 39.66 3.14 -22.37
CA VAL A 66 38.95 3.99 -21.37
C VAL A 66 37.78 4.64 -22.03
N LYS A 67 36.63 4.57 -21.37
CA LYS A 67 35.42 5.32 -21.76
C LYS A 67 34.83 6.04 -20.55
N TRP A 68 34.27 7.23 -20.79
CA TRP A 68 33.67 8.08 -19.78
C TRP A 68 32.15 8.08 -19.97
N ILE A 69 31.42 7.87 -18.89
CA ILE A 69 29.96 7.93 -18.86
C ILE A 69 29.57 9.12 -17.98
N SER A 70 28.87 10.10 -18.54
CA SER A 70 28.37 11.26 -17.80
C SER A 70 27.31 10.83 -16.80
N THR A 71 27.26 11.51 -15.66
CA THR A 71 26.17 11.40 -14.70
C THR A 71 25.40 12.73 -14.65
N ASP A 72 24.22 12.70 -14.03
CA ASP A 72 23.42 13.90 -13.76
C ASP A 72 23.81 14.57 -12.42
N TYR A 73 24.93 14.13 -11.81
CA TYR A 73 25.39 14.67 -10.53
C TYR A 73 26.45 15.76 -10.74
N HIS A 74 26.20 16.89 -10.06
CA HIS A 74 27.05 18.07 -10.15
C HIS A 74 27.50 18.48 -8.75
N VAL A 75 28.78 18.86 -8.62
CA VAL A 75 29.38 19.34 -7.37
C VAL A 75 30.34 20.50 -7.67
N PHE A 76 30.58 21.36 -6.70
CA PHE A 76 31.62 22.39 -6.82
C PHE A 76 33.01 21.79 -6.66
N GLN A 77 34.02 22.49 -7.17
CA GLN A 77 35.44 22.07 -7.13
C GLN A 77 35.92 21.83 -5.68
N ASN A 78 35.49 22.65 -4.72
CA ASN A 78 35.85 22.53 -3.31
C ASN A 78 35.09 21.40 -2.56
N GLU A 79 34.07 20.82 -3.17
CA GLU A 79 33.31 19.69 -2.68
C GLU A 79 33.85 18.33 -3.17
N TRP A 80 34.91 18.33 -3.96
CA TRP A 80 35.53 17.14 -4.51
C TRP A 80 36.95 16.95 -4.00
N ASP A 81 37.29 15.75 -3.55
CA ASP A 81 38.62 15.34 -3.17
C ASP A 81 39.20 14.37 -4.24
N ASP A 82 40.14 14.86 -5.02
CA ASP A 82 40.80 14.06 -6.08
C ASP A 82 41.64 12.88 -5.53
N LYS A 83 42.17 13.01 -4.31
CA LYS A 83 43.04 11.96 -3.72
C LYS A 83 42.20 10.73 -3.34
N THR A 84 41.09 10.96 -2.73
CA THR A 84 40.15 9.88 -2.30
C THR A 84 39.12 9.55 -3.36
N ALA A 85 39.01 10.33 -4.43
CA ALA A 85 37.95 10.25 -5.45
C ALA A 85 36.56 10.24 -4.81
N ASN A 86 36.29 11.17 -3.90
CA ASN A 86 35.10 11.19 -3.09
C ASN A 86 34.57 12.64 -2.90
N ILE A 87 33.28 12.73 -2.52
CA ILE A 87 32.64 14.01 -2.23
C ILE A 87 32.94 14.40 -0.78
N THR A 88 33.42 15.62 -0.60
CA THR A 88 33.65 16.24 0.70
C THR A 88 32.36 16.85 1.21
N ILE A 89 31.93 16.46 2.40
CA ILE A 89 30.66 16.90 2.99
C ILE A 89 30.93 18.05 3.97
N PRO A 90 30.30 19.22 3.80
CA PRO A 90 30.42 20.32 4.74
C PRO A 90 29.78 19.96 6.10
N PRO A 91 30.22 20.56 7.22
CA PRO A 91 29.76 20.22 8.56
C PRO A 91 28.25 20.48 8.74
N ASP A 92 27.72 21.54 8.12
CA ASP A 92 26.32 21.97 8.28
C ASP A 92 25.74 22.63 7.00
N GLY A 93 24.42 22.86 6.99
CA GLY A 93 23.72 23.59 5.95
C GLY A 93 22.85 22.71 5.01
N LYS A 94 22.09 23.37 4.12
CA LYS A 94 21.23 22.69 3.13
C LYS A 94 22.06 21.85 2.14
N ARG A 95 23.21 22.37 1.75
CA ARG A 95 24.12 21.70 0.80
C ARG A 95 24.65 20.37 1.34
N LYS A 96 24.84 20.25 2.65
CA LYS A 96 25.23 18.99 3.30
C LYS A 96 24.27 17.84 2.95
N GLN A 97 22.95 18.09 2.99
CA GLN A 97 21.96 17.05 2.73
C GLN A 97 21.95 16.64 1.26
N GLU A 98 22.10 17.59 0.36
CA GLU A 98 22.18 17.35 -1.07
C GLU A 98 23.42 16.51 -1.43
N LEU A 99 24.58 16.89 -0.92
CA LEU A 99 25.83 16.15 -1.15
C LEU A 99 25.82 14.75 -0.54
N LEU A 100 25.21 14.58 0.63
CA LEU A 100 25.01 13.25 1.20
C LEU A 100 24.14 12.37 0.29
N LEU A 101 23.06 12.93 -0.25
CA LEU A 101 22.18 12.23 -1.16
C LEU A 101 22.90 11.84 -2.47
N ILE A 102 23.64 12.78 -3.07
CA ILE A 102 24.46 12.52 -4.27
C ILE A 102 25.48 11.41 -3.99
N LYS A 103 26.18 11.49 -2.85
CA LYS A 103 27.18 10.47 -2.45
C LYS A 103 26.54 9.09 -2.30
N SER A 104 25.39 9.00 -1.66
CA SER A 104 24.66 7.74 -1.47
C SER A 104 24.13 7.19 -2.81
N ALA A 105 23.64 8.06 -3.68
CA ALA A 105 23.17 7.69 -5.01
C ALA A 105 24.31 7.12 -5.88
N ILE A 106 25.46 7.79 -5.90
CA ILE A 106 26.66 7.33 -6.61
C ILE A 106 27.15 6.00 -6.06
N ALA A 107 27.18 5.83 -4.74
CA ALA A 107 27.57 4.57 -4.11
C ALA A 107 26.67 3.42 -4.54
N TRP A 108 25.34 3.64 -4.57
CA TRP A 108 24.37 2.69 -5.07
C TRP A 108 24.58 2.35 -6.55
N GLU A 109 24.75 3.36 -7.40
CA GLU A 109 24.98 3.17 -8.83
C GLU A 109 26.28 2.41 -9.12
N LEU A 110 27.37 2.74 -8.44
CA LEU A 110 28.63 2.01 -8.53
C LEU A 110 28.46 0.55 -8.10
N LYS A 111 27.70 0.28 -7.06
CA LYS A 111 27.37 -1.07 -6.60
C LYS A 111 26.60 -1.87 -7.66
N GLN A 112 25.59 -1.25 -8.31
CA GLN A 112 24.84 -1.91 -9.39
C GLN A 112 25.75 -2.22 -10.60
N ARG A 113 26.59 -1.26 -11.04
CA ARG A 113 27.52 -1.44 -12.14
C ARG A 113 28.55 -2.54 -11.84
N LYS A 114 29.08 -2.58 -10.61
CA LYS A 114 29.99 -3.67 -10.17
C LYS A 114 29.28 -5.03 -10.18
N ARG A 115 28.02 -5.10 -9.75
CA ARG A 115 27.21 -6.34 -9.82
C ARG A 115 27.01 -6.79 -11.26
N THR A 116 26.74 -5.86 -12.17
CA THR A 116 26.61 -6.14 -13.61
C THR A 116 27.93 -6.65 -14.18
N LEU A 117 29.08 -6.03 -13.85
CA LEU A 117 30.39 -6.52 -14.22
C LEU A 117 30.64 -7.95 -13.75
N ASN A 118 30.31 -8.25 -12.50
CA ASN A 118 30.48 -9.61 -11.94
C ASN A 118 29.59 -10.64 -12.65
N LYS A 119 28.35 -10.29 -12.98
CA LYS A 119 27.44 -11.17 -13.73
C LYS A 119 27.94 -11.43 -15.16
N LEU A 120 28.41 -10.40 -15.87
CA LEU A 120 28.93 -10.49 -17.22
C LEU A 120 30.27 -11.23 -17.22
N GLY A 121 31.09 -11.08 -16.20
CA GLY A 121 32.37 -11.78 -16.05
C GLY A 121 32.25 -13.29 -15.85
N THR A 122 31.08 -13.79 -15.48
CA THR A 122 30.79 -15.24 -15.38
C THR A 122 30.28 -15.85 -16.70
N SER A 123 29.94 -15.02 -17.69
CA SER A 123 29.63 -15.48 -19.05
C SER A 123 30.90 -15.66 -19.85
N ASN A 124 31.00 -16.73 -20.64
CA ASN A 124 32.18 -17.03 -21.48
C ASN A 124 32.32 -16.10 -22.68
N GLU A 125 31.54 -15.04 -22.79
CA GLU A 125 31.59 -14.10 -23.92
C GLU A 125 32.57 -12.98 -23.68
N GLU A 126 33.39 -12.69 -24.70
CA GLU A 126 34.33 -11.56 -24.70
C GLU A 126 33.57 -10.26 -25.01
N LEU A 127 33.14 -9.55 -24.00
CA LEU A 127 32.44 -8.25 -24.17
C LEU A 127 33.46 -7.14 -24.52
N SER A 128 33.09 -6.29 -25.47
CA SER A 128 33.79 -5.06 -25.78
C SER A 128 33.50 -3.96 -24.74
N LEU A 129 34.33 -2.91 -24.69
CA LEU A 129 34.08 -1.74 -23.84
C LEU A 129 32.76 -1.03 -24.18
N ASN A 130 32.34 -1.06 -25.46
CA ASN A 130 31.07 -0.46 -25.88
C ASN A 130 29.88 -1.23 -25.34
N GLU A 131 29.85 -2.55 -25.45
CA GLU A 131 28.80 -3.40 -24.91
C GLU A 131 28.67 -3.28 -23.38
N LEU A 132 29.80 -3.15 -22.66
CA LEU A 132 29.80 -2.87 -21.24
C LEU A 132 29.15 -1.51 -20.91
N CYS A 133 29.47 -0.48 -21.69
CA CYS A 133 28.89 0.85 -21.50
C CYS A 133 27.39 0.86 -21.86
N GLU A 134 26.96 0.13 -22.87
CA GLU A 134 25.54 -0.06 -23.21
C GLU A 134 24.80 -0.78 -22.08
N ALA A 135 25.35 -1.86 -21.54
CA ALA A 135 24.79 -2.55 -20.38
C ALA A 135 24.65 -1.62 -19.16
N PHE A 136 25.60 -0.71 -18.95
CA PHE A 136 25.50 0.30 -17.88
C PHE A 136 24.45 1.38 -18.16
N SER A 137 24.24 1.74 -19.42
CA SER A 137 23.20 2.72 -19.81
C SER A 137 21.79 2.16 -19.64
N LEU A 138 21.63 0.84 -19.68
CA LEU A 138 20.35 0.16 -19.41
C LEU A 138 20.03 0.07 -17.92
N LEU A 139 20.98 0.35 -17.02
CA LEU A 139 20.71 0.37 -15.59
C LEU A 139 19.82 1.57 -15.24
N PRO A 140 18.77 1.36 -14.46
CA PRO A 140 17.93 2.47 -14.03
C PRO A 140 18.75 3.44 -13.17
N PRO A 141 18.50 4.76 -13.27
CA PRO A 141 19.11 5.74 -12.38
C PRO A 141 18.73 5.47 -10.93
N CYS A 142 19.59 5.89 -10.01
CA CYS A 142 19.26 5.79 -8.59
C CYS A 142 18.04 6.64 -8.27
N LYS A 143 16.97 5.99 -7.78
CA LYS A 143 15.79 6.69 -7.29
C LYS A 143 15.86 6.77 -5.78
N THR A 144 15.58 7.96 -5.26
CA THR A 144 15.41 8.16 -3.82
C THR A 144 14.09 7.60 -3.36
N VAL A 145 13.96 7.40 -2.04
CA VAL A 145 12.72 6.86 -1.46
C VAL A 145 11.55 7.82 -1.68
N PHE A 146 11.75 9.14 -1.50
CA PHE A 146 10.65 10.10 -1.67
C PHE A 146 10.21 10.21 -3.12
N THR A 147 11.15 10.32 -4.06
CA THR A 147 10.85 10.33 -5.50
C THR A 147 10.04 9.09 -5.91
N PHE A 148 10.43 7.92 -5.45
CA PHE A 148 9.67 6.69 -5.72
C PHE A 148 8.26 6.72 -5.14
N LEU A 149 8.11 7.20 -3.89
CA LEU A 149 6.79 7.30 -3.26
C LEU A 149 5.88 8.29 -4.00
N GLU A 150 6.41 9.42 -4.44
CA GLU A 150 5.70 10.41 -5.27
C GLU A 150 5.25 9.82 -6.60
N GLU A 151 6.13 9.14 -7.31
CA GLU A 151 5.79 8.43 -8.56
C GLU A 151 4.68 7.39 -8.38
N GLN A 152 4.68 6.66 -7.23
CA GLN A 152 3.61 5.71 -6.93
C GLN A 152 2.27 6.41 -6.71
N VAL A 153 2.26 7.59 -6.12
CA VAL A 153 1.05 8.43 -5.98
C VAL A 153 0.54 8.85 -7.36
N GLU A 154 1.40 9.47 -8.16
CA GLU A 154 1.05 9.94 -9.50
C GLU A 154 0.54 8.80 -10.39
N ARG A 155 1.17 7.62 -10.30
CA ARG A 155 0.71 6.43 -11.02
C ARG A 155 -0.73 6.06 -10.66
N GLN A 156 -1.10 6.13 -9.36
CA GLN A 156 -2.48 5.85 -8.95
C GLN A 156 -3.46 6.93 -9.42
N GLU A 157 -3.06 8.19 -9.44
CA GLU A 157 -3.87 9.29 -9.98
C GLU A 157 -4.12 9.11 -11.49
N ARG A 158 -3.07 8.84 -12.28
CA ARG A 158 -3.21 8.55 -13.72
C ARG A 158 -4.14 7.35 -13.99
N MET A 159 -4.15 6.35 -13.09
CA MET A 159 -5.05 5.20 -13.17
C MET A 159 -6.46 5.50 -12.62
N GLN A 160 -6.77 6.74 -12.25
CA GLN A 160 -8.03 7.17 -11.63
C GLN A 160 -8.38 6.41 -10.34
N LYS A 161 -7.37 5.82 -9.67
CA LYS A 161 -7.51 5.13 -8.38
C LYS A 161 -7.33 6.10 -7.21
N HIS A 162 -8.11 7.18 -7.22
CA HIS A 162 -7.98 8.29 -6.26
C HIS A 162 -8.00 7.86 -4.78
N GLY A 163 -8.78 6.83 -4.43
CA GLY A 163 -8.80 6.29 -3.06
C GLY A 163 -7.45 5.71 -2.63
N THR A 164 -6.77 4.98 -3.54
CA THR A 164 -5.43 4.44 -3.30
C THR A 164 -4.38 5.54 -3.31
N ALA A 165 -4.49 6.50 -4.24
CA ALA A 165 -3.61 7.66 -4.28
C ALA A 165 -3.64 8.45 -2.97
N ASN A 166 -4.84 8.74 -2.44
CA ASN A 166 -4.99 9.42 -1.14
C ASN A 166 -4.38 8.63 0.03
N THR A 167 -4.47 7.30 -0.01
CA THR A 167 -3.81 6.42 0.97
C THR A 167 -2.29 6.57 0.90
N TYR A 168 -1.73 6.56 -0.31
CA TYR A 168 -0.28 6.73 -0.54
C TYR A 168 0.18 8.14 -0.16
N ILE A 169 -0.54 9.19 -0.57
CA ILE A 169 -0.25 10.58 -0.18
C ILE A 169 -0.20 10.74 1.34
N SER A 170 -1.21 10.21 2.04
CA SER A 170 -1.28 10.32 3.50
C SER A 170 -0.10 9.61 4.17
N THR A 171 0.28 8.43 3.67
CA THR A 171 1.42 7.66 4.18
C THR A 171 2.74 8.35 3.86
N TYR A 172 2.92 8.81 2.62
CA TYR A 172 4.10 9.55 2.20
C TYR A 172 4.32 10.80 3.04
N ARG A 173 3.29 11.65 3.19
CA ARG A 173 3.38 12.88 4.02
C ARG A 173 3.79 12.57 5.45
N ARG A 174 3.23 11.52 6.04
CA ARG A 174 3.55 11.13 7.42
C ARG A 174 4.97 10.58 7.55
N PHE A 175 5.43 9.81 6.57
CA PHE A 175 6.80 9.29 6.55
C PHE A 175 7.82 10.39 6.28
N LYS A 176 7.53 11.32 5.35
CA LYS A 176 8.34 12.51 5.07
C LYS A 176 8.48 13.42 6.30
N GLU A 177 7.40 13.58 7.09
CA GLU A 177 7.42 14.32 8.36
C GLU A 177 8.34 13.65 9.40
N TYR A 178 8.26 12.33 9.56
CA TYR A 178 9.17 11.56 10.40
C TYR A 178 10.63 11.80 10.01
N ARG A 179 10.93 11.77 8.73
CA ARG A 179 12.27 12.02 8.19
C ARG A 179 12.66 13.49 8.15
N GLN A 180 11.87 14.40 8.70
CA GLN A 180 12.14 15.85 8.71
C GLN A 180 12.41 16.41 7.29
N ASN A 181 11.71 15.90 6.27
CA ASN A 181 11.89 16.20 4.85
C ASN A 181 13.27 15.80 4.27
N LYS A 182 14.05 14.98 4.96
CA LYS A 182 15.35 14.48 4.47
C LYS A 182 15.11 13.23 3.63
N ASP A 183 15.30 13.35 2.33
CA ASP A 183 15.25 12.23 1.41
C ASP A 183 16.50 11.35 1.53
N PHE A 184 16.44 10.11 1.04
CA PHE A 184 17.52 9.13 1.15
C PHE A 184 17.37 8.00 0.12
N VAL A 185 18.41 7.22 -0.08
CA VAL A 185 18.40 6.07 -1.01
C VAL A 185 17.90 4.80 -0.33
N PHE A 186 17.37 3.84 -1.10
CA PHE A 186 16.84 2.59 -0.56
C PHE A 186 17.86 1.74 0.20
N ASP A 187 19.16 1.88 -0.09
CA ASP A 187 20.23 1.17 0.63
C ASP A 187 20.37 1.60 2.09
N GLU A 188 19.94 2.81 2.45
CA GLU A 188 19.92 3.33 3.83
C GLU A 188 18.71 2.85 4.64
N LEU A 189 17.72 2.24 3.99
CA LEU A 189 16.52 1.76 4.67
C LEU A 189 16.84 0.50 5.51
N THR A 190 16.59 0.56 6.80
CA THR A 190 16.84 -0.52 7.76
C THR A 190 15.57 -0.93 8.51
N PRO A 191 15.52 -2.16 9.08
CA PRO A 191 14.45 -2.56 9.99
C PRO A 191 14.30 -1.60 11.19
N ASP A 192 15.43 -1.17 11.78
CA ASP A 192 15.46 -0.26 12.93
C ASP A 192 14.77 1.07 12.59
N MET A 193 14.99 1.62 11.38
CA MET A 193 14.29 2.83 10.92
C MET A 193 12.77 2.65 10.89
N ILE A 194 12.27 1.45 10.59
CA ILE A 194 10.84 1.16 10.58
C ILE A 194 10.30 1.04 12.00
N GLU A 195 11.07 0.45 12.93
CA GLU A 195 10.71 0.40 14.36
C GLU A 195 10.70 1.81 14.98
N GLU A 196 11.70 2.62 14.69
CA GLU A 196 11.74 4.03 15.10
C GLU A 196 10.55 4.82 14.55
N TYR A 197 10.15 4.56 13.31
CA TYR A 197 8.96 5.16 12.71
C TYR A 197 7.67 4.74 13.44
N GLU A 198 7.52 3.45 13.81
CA GLU A 198 6.40 2.97 14.62
C GLU A 198 6.36 3.66 15.99
N ALA A 199 7.50 3.75 16.67
CA ALA A 199 7.64 4.44 17.95
C ALA A 199 7.29 5.93 17.82
N TRP A 200 7.76 6.60 16.77
CA TRP A 200 7.45 8.00 16.49
C TRP A 200 5.93 8.23 16.25
N LEU A 201 5.26 7.31 15.52
CA LEU A 201 3.80 7.35 15.34
C LEU A 201 3.07 7.15 16.66
N THR A 202 3.57 6.27 17.53
CA THR A 202 3.00 5.98 18.85
C THR A 202 3.12 7.18 19.79
N ASN A 203 4.27 7.83 19.80
CA ASN A 203 4.53 9.04 20.61
C ASN A 203 3.64 10.23 20.19
N ARG A 204 3.07 10.22 19.00
CA ARG A 204 2.05 11.17 18.53
C ARG A 204 0.62 10.80 18.94
N ASN A 205 0.45 9.85 19.84
CA ASN A 205 -0.85 9.39 20.33
C ASN A 205 -1.80 8.90 19.23
N LEU A 206 -1.28 8.35 18.14
CA LEU A 206 -2.10 7.78 17.08
C LEU A 206 -2.71 6.45 17.53
N LYS A 207 -3.96 6.20 17.12
CA LYS A 207 -4.61 4.93 17.41
C LYS A 207 -3.90 3.75 16.74
N PRO A 208 -3.84 2.56 17.38
CA PRO A 208 -3.13 1.39 16.85
C PRO A 208 -3.47 1.04 15.39
N ASN A 209 -4.75 1.10 15.02
CA ASN A 209 -5.17 0.84 13.63
C ASN A 209 -4.75 1.93 12.64
N THR A 210 -4.50 3.15 13.10
CA THR A 210 -3.94 4.24 12.27
C THR A 210 -2.44 4.02 12.04
N ILE A 211 -1.70 3.61 13.08
CA ILE A 211 -0.29 3.24 12.97
C ILE A 211 -0.15 2.07 11.99
N ARG A 212 -0.94 1.01 12.19
CA ARG A 212 -0.99 -0.13 11.29
C ARG A 212 -1.31 0.25 9.84
N PHE A 213 -2.21 1.20 9.62
CA PHE A 213 -2.55 1.69 8.29
C PHE A 213 -1.32 2.27 7.58
N TYR A 214 -0.55 3.14 8.24
CA TYR A 214 0.67 3.71 7.68
C TYR A 214 1.73 2.64 7.42
N LEU A 215 2.00 1.78 8.39
CA LEU A 215 3.02 0.72 8.27
C LEU A 215 2.68 -0.26 7.15
N ARG A 216 1.43 -0.72 7.04
CA ARG A 216 1.01 -1.62 5.96
C ARG A 216 1.09 -0.99 4.58
N THR A 217 0.71 0.27 4.48
CA THR A 217 0.79 0.99 3.21
C THR A 217 2.25 1.17 2.80
N LEU A 218 3.12 1.55 3.74
CA LEU A 218 4.55 1.69 3.50
C LEU A 218 5.18 0.34 3.11
N ASN A 219 4.84 -0.75 3.81
CA ASN A 219 5.27 -2.10 3.44
C ASN A 219 4.86 -2.46 1.99
N THR A 220 3.60 -2.17 1.62
CA THR A 220 3.13 -2.40 0.24
C THR A 220 3.96 -1.62 -0.79
N LEU A 221 4.33 -0.38 -0.48
CA LEU A 221 5.15 0.47 -1.35
C LEU A 221 6.59 -0.04 -1.44
N PHE A 222 7.18 -0.46 -0.33
CA PHE A 222 8.54 -1.01 -0.32
C PHE A 222 8.64 -2.40 -0.95
N CYS A 223 7.60 -3.25 -0.83
CA CYS A 223 7.52 -4.48 -1.64
C CYS A 223 7.52 -4.17 -3.15
N LYS A 224 6.84 -3.09 -3.60
CA LYS A 224 6.90 -2.67 -4.99
C LYS A 224 8.30 -2.17 -5.39
N ALA A 225 8.99 -1.47 -4.50
CA ALA A 225 10.38 -1.06 -4.74
C ALA A 225 11.31 -2.27 -4.86
N ALA A 226 11.12 -3.30 -4.03
CA ALA A 226 11.85 -4.56 -4.11
C ALA A 226 11.60 -5.28 -5.44
N ASN A 227 10.34 -5.39 -5.86
CA ASN A 227 9.98 -5.99 -7.16
C ASN A 227 10.56 -5.23 -8.37
N ASN A 228 10.85 -3.94 -8.20
CA ASN A 228 11.54 -3.11 -9.20
C ASN A 228 13.09 -3.16 -9.05
N GLY A 229 13.62 -4.04 -8.20
CA GLY A 229 15.07 -4.19 -8.00
C GLY A 229 15.75 -3.07 -7.20
N MET A 230 15.00 -2.13 -6.63
CA MET A 230 15.52 -1.00 -5.85
C MET A 230 15.94 -1.42 -4.44
N LEU A 231 15.38 -2.51 -3.93
CA LEU A 231 15.57 -3.04 -2.57
C LEU A 231 15.73 -4.55 -2.64
N SER A 232 16.61 -5.14 -1.83
CA SER A 232 16.71 -6.59 -1.70
C SER A 232 15.54 -7.13 -0.86
N GLU A 233 14.86 -8.18 -1.35
CA GLU A 233 13.76 -8.84 -0.64
C GLU A 233 14.20 -9.51 0.68
N GLU A 234 15.48 -9.85 0.81
CA GLU A 234 16.07 -10.45 2.01
C GLU A 234 16.03 -9.51 3.23
N ARG A 235 15.85 -8.21 3.00
CA ARG A 235 15.76 -7.19 4.06
C ARG A 235 14.42 -7.16 4.75
N LYS A 236 13.96 -8.15 5.45
CA LYS A 236 12.67 -8.22 6.20
C LYS A 236 12.34 -6.97 7.03
N LEU A 237 12.19 -5.81 6.37
CA LEU A 237 12.07 -4.48 6.97
C LEU A 237 10.95 -4.36 8.02
N PHE A 238 9.86 -5.10 7.85
CA PHE A 238 8.68 -5.04 8.71
C PHE A 238 8.55 -6.27 9.62
N GLY A 239 9.61 -7.06 9.80
CA GLY A 239 9.58 -8.30 10.59
C GLY A 239 9.27 -8.08 12.07
N HIS A 240 9.68 -6.94 12.62
CA HIS A 240 9.59 -6.62 14.04
C HIS A 240 8.38 -5.75 14.41
N VAL A 241 7.68 -5.16 13.42
CA VAL A 241 6.53 -4.28 13.68
C VAL A 241 5.20 -5.03 13.61
N ARG A 242 4.25 -4.62 14.44
CA ARG A 242 2.91 -5.26 14.48
C ARG A 242 2.01 -4.75 13.36
N LEU A 243 1.74 -5.60 12.38
CA LEU A 243 0.80 -5.33 11.29
C LEU A 243 -0.60 -5.93 11.53
N SER A 244 -0.86 -6.50 12.71
CA SER A 244 -2.15 -7.12 13.07
C SER A 244 -3.24 -6.09 13.38
N TYR A 245 -4.48 -6.43 13.08
CA TYR A 245 -5.64 -5.57 13.36
C TYR A 245 -6.03 -5.64 14.83
N VAL A 246 -6.29 -4.47 15.43
CA VAL A 246 -6.88 -4.38 16.76
C VAL A 246 -8.38 -4.18 16.62
N ALA A 247 -9.16 -5.06 17.27
CA ALA A 247 -10.61 -4.96 17.24
C ALA A 247 -11.10 -3.62 17.82
N THR A 248 -12.06 -2.99 17.15
CA THR A 248 -12.63 -1.72 17.58
C THR A 248 -14.10 -1.90 17.95
N THR A 249 -14.58 -1.08 18.89
CA THR A 249 -16.00 -1.07 19.25
C THR A 249 -16.87 -0.79 18.02
N LYS A 250 -17.89 -1.60 17.81
CA LYS A 250 -18.84 -1.44 16.71
C LYS A 250 -19.77 -0.26 17.00
N ARG A 251 -20.14 0.44 15.93
CA ARG A 251 -20.98 1.65 16.00
C ARG A 251 -22.39 1.44 15.42
N ALA A 252 -22.83 0.18 15.36
CA ALA A 252 -24.17 -0.14 14.88
C ALA A 252 -25.22 0.50 15.78
N LEU A 253 -26.27 1.06 15.18
CA LEU A 253 -27.44 1.57 15.87
C LEU A 253 -28.41 0.43 16.19
N SER A 254 -29.15 0.58 17.28
CA SER A 254 -30.32 -0.28 17.58
C SER A 254 -31.48 0.03 16.63
N GLU A 255 -32.45 -0.88 16.56
CA GLU A 255 -33.72 -0.66 15.83
C GLU A 255 -34.45 0.60 16.31
N ALA A 256 -34.49 0.83 17.62
CA ALA A 256 -35.11 2.03 18.21
C ALA A 256 -34.44 3.32 17.69
N ASN A 257 -33.08 3.34 17.54
CA ASN A 257 -32.39 4.49 17.01
C ASN A 257 -32.62 4.69 15.50
N ILE A 258 -32.75 3.61 14.72
CA ILE A 258 -33.15 3.69 13.31
C ILE A 258 -34.56 4.28 13.17
N LEU A 259 -35.52 3.81 14.00
CA LEU A 259 -36.88 4.35 14.04
C LEU A 259 -36.90 5.83 14.47
N ALA A 260 -36.06 6.23 15.42
CA ALA A 260 -35.92 7.63 15.82
C ALA A 260 -35.41 8.52 14.66
N LEU A 261 -34.42 8.03 13.88
CA LEU A 261 -33.94 8.72 12.67
C LEU A 261 -35.05 8.84 11.61
N GLN A 262 -35.82 7.77 11.38
CA GLN A 262 -36.91 7.76 10.42
C GLN A 262 -38.02 8.76 10.79
N LYS A 263 -38.41 8.81 12.07
CA LYS A 263 -39.45 9.67 12.59
C LYS A 263 -39.04 11.13 12.82
N LEU A 264 -37.73 11.43 12.68
CA LEU A 264 -37.24 12.78 12.94
C LEU A 264 -37.80 13.76 11.92
N ARG A 265 -38.57 14.74 12.41
CA ARG A 265 -39.14 15.80 11.58
C ARG A 265 -38.08 16.84 11.27
N LEU A 266 -37.75 16.95 9.99
CA LEU A 266 -36.75 17.90 9.46
C LEU A 266 -37.40 18.66 8.31
N GLU A 267 -37.10 19.94 8.24
CA GLU A 267 -37.57 20.81 7.16
C GLU A 267 -37.00 20.32 5.79
N ALA A 268 -37.87 20.20 4.80
CA ALA A 268 -37.53 19.76 3.47
C ALA A 268 -36.51 20.71 2.81
N GLY A 269 -35.63 20.20 1.95
CA GLY A 269 -34.61 20.99 1.28
C GLY A 269 -33.40 21.35 2.16
N THR A 270 -33.42 21.12 3.45
CA THR A 270 -32.31 21.39 4.35
C THR A 270 -31.19 20.36 4.25
N THR A 271 -29.98 20.75 4.65
CA THR A 271 -28.84 19.83 4.70
C THR A 271 -29.04 18.71 5.75
N LEU A 272 -29.84 18.96 6.78
CA LEU A 272 -30.20 17.95 7.79
C LEU A 272 -31.10 16.88 7.15
N ALA A 273 -32.16 17.29 6.45
CA ALA A 273 -33.05 16.36 5.74
C ALA A 273 -32.27 15.51 4.73
N PHE A 274 -31.44 16.13 3.91
CA PHE A 274 -30.59 15.42 2.94
C PHE A 274 -29.66 14.38 3.61
N ALA A 275 -28.98 14.75 4.67
CA ALA A 275 -28.06 13.83 5.36
C ALA A 275 -28.80 12.64 6.00
N ARG A 276 -29.97 12.89 6.64
CA ARG A 276 -30.85 11.86 7.16
C ARG A 276 -31.31 10.92 6.05
N ASP A 277 -31.79 11.46 4.93
CA ASP A 277 -32.30 10.68 3.80
C ASP A 277 -31.21 9.83 3.16
N MET A 278 -29.98 10.34 3.00
CA MET A 278 -28.84 9.56 2.53
C MET A 278 -28.47 8.41 3.47
N PHE A 279 -28.58 8.63 4.78
CA PHE A 279 -28.37 7.58 5.77
C PHE A 279 -29.45 6.51 5.68
N MET A 280 -30.73 6.91 5.64
CA MET A 280 -31.87 5.99 5.57
C MET A 280 -31.89 5.23 4.24
N PHE A 281 -31.58 5.89 3.12
CA PHE A 281 -31.42 5.23 1.82
C PHE A 281 -30.32 4.17 1.86
N SER A 282 -29.14 4.53 2.41
CA SER A 282 -28.08 3.56 2.63
C SER A 282 -28.55 2.35 3.45
N PHE A 283 -29.28 2.58 4.52
CA PHE A 283 -29.80 1.52 5.40
C PHE A 283 -30.78 0.61 4.64
N TYR A 284 -31.79 1.16 3.99
CA TYR A 284 -32.78 0.40 3.21
C TYR A 284 -32.15 -0.36 2.04
N MET A 285 -31.11 0.20 1.44
CA MET A 285 -30.32 -0.44 0.40
C MET A 285 -29.25 -1.40 0.96
N ARG A 286 -29.58 -2.13 2.03
CA ARG A 286 -28.71 -3.17 2.65
C ARG A 286 -27.34 -2.65 3.07
N GLY A 287 -27.28 -1.39 3.50
CA GLY A 287 -26.03 -0.72 3.86
C GLY A 287 -25.16 -0.35 2.66
N MET A 288 -25.76 0.12 1.57
CA MET A 288 -25.05 0.59 0.38
C MET A 288 -24.06 1.70 0.78
N PRO A 289 -22.77 1.58 0.43
CA PRO A 289 -21.78 2.62 0.72
C PRO A 289 -22.14 3.95 0.05
N PHE A 290 -21.82 5.07 0.69
CA PHE A 290 -22.13 6.40 0.16
C PHE A 290 -21.52 6.67 -1.23
N VAL A 291 -20.35 6.07 -1.53
CA VAL A 291 -19.75 6.16 -2.86
C VAL A 291 -20.64 5.49 -3.92
N ASP A 292 -21.26 4.34 -3.60
CA ASP A 292 -22.12 3.64 -4.54
C ASP A 292 -23.42 4.46 -4.76
N ILE A 293 -24.00 5.06 -3.69
CA ILE A 293 -25.15 5.98 -3.79
C ILE A 293 -24.81 7.17 -4.69
N ALA A 294 -23.62 7.76 -4.54
CA ALA A 294 -23.21 8.93 -5.31
C ALA A 294 -23.14 8.68 -6.82
N TYR A 295 -22.77 7.45 -7.22
CA TYR A 295 -22.62 7.06 -8.62
C TYR A 295 -23.82 6.28 -9.17
N LEU A 296 -24.90 6.12 -8.39
CA LEU A 296 -26.11 5.43 -8.81
C LEU A 296 -26.82 6.21 -9.90
N LYS A 297 -27.10 5.56 -11.03
CA LYS A 297 -27.73 6.19 -12.20
C LYS A 297 -29.22 5.86 -12.28
N LYS A 298 -30.01 6.76 -12.86
CA LYS A 298 -31.43 6.51 -13.18
C LYS A 298 -31.61 5.26 -14.06
N SER A 299 -30.68 5.01 -14.98
CA SER A 299 -30.67 3.86 -15.88
C SER A 299 -30.39 2.53 -15.19
N ASP A 300 -29.89 2.54 -13.94
CA ASP A 300 -29.63 1.32 -13.17
C ASP A 300 -30.92 0.71 -12.62
N LEU A 301 -32.03 1.48 -12.56
CA LEU A 301 -33.36 1.02 -12.17
C LEU A 301 -34.19 0.67 -13.41
N LYS A 302 -34.61 -0.58 -13.51
CA LYS A 302 -35.48 -1.09 -14.60
C LYS A 302 -36.50 -2.07 -14.03
N ASN A 303 -37.77 -1.89 -14.39
CA ASN A 303 -38.86 -2.78 -14.03
C ASN A 303 -38.92 -3.14 -12.53
N GLY A 304 -38.70 -2.16 -11.66
CA GLY A 304 -38.69 -2.37 -10.20
C GLY A 304 -37.47 -3.10 -9.66
N ILE A 305 -36.41 -3.25 -10.46
CA ILE A 305 -35.15 -3.89 -10.05
C ILE A 305 -34.00 -2.92 -10.27
N LEU A 306 -33.26 -2.64 -9.20
CA LEU A 306 -32.03 -1.89 -9.26
C LEU A 306 -30.83 -2.82 -9.44
N THR A 307 -30.08 -2.64 -10.51
CA THR A 307 -28.84 -3.40 -10.78
C THR A 307 -27.67 -2.44 -10.89
N TYR A 308 -26.71 -2.55 -9.98
CA TYR A 308 -25.52 -1.68 -9.98
C TYR A 308 -24.25 -2.45 -9.68
N ARG A 309 -23.10 -1.86 -10.03
CA ARG A 309 -21.79 -2.41 -9.69
C ARG A 309 -21.12 -1.58 -8.59
N ARG A 310 -20.63 -2.27 -7.57
CA ARG A 310 -19.91 -1.63 -6.47
C ARG A 310 -18.63 -0.94 -6.97
N LYS A 311 -18.46 0.33 -6.64
CA LYS A 311 -17.26 1.12 -7.04
C LYS A 311 -15.95 0.53 -6.54
N LYS A 312 -15.96 -0.09 -5.36
CA LYS A 312 -14.72 -0.63 -4.75
C LYS A 312 -14.31 -1.99 -5.30
N THR A 313 -15.25 -2.88 -5.60
CA THR A 313 -14.98 -4.29 -5.91
C THR A 313 -15.46 -4.72 -7.28
N ASN A 314 -16.15 -3.84 -7.99
CA ASN A 314 -16.82 -4.09 -9.29
C ASN A 314 -17.84 -5.27 -9.27
N GLN A 315 -18.24 -5.71 -8.07
CA GLN A 315 -19.21 -6.79 -7.92
C GLN A 315 -20.60 -6.26 -8.29
N PRO A 316 -21.37 -6.99 -9.13
CA PRO A 316 -22.75 -6.66 -9.40
C PRO A 316 -23.62 -6.97 -8.20
N LEU A 317 -24.60 -6.11 -7.93
CA LEU A 317 -25.63 -6.30 -6.91
C LEU A 317 -26.99 -5.99 -7.50
N ILE A 318 -27.96 -6.80 -7.10
CA ILE A 318 -29.36 -6.70 -7.51
C ILE A 318 -30.19 -6.42 -6.26
N VAL A 319 -30.99 -5.37 -6.31
CA VAL A 319 -31.85 -4.96 -5.19
C VAL A 319 -33.25 -4.70 -5.75
N GLU A 320 -34.24 -5.32 -5.15
CA GLU A 320 -35.64 -5.05 -5.41
C GLU A 320 -35.97 -3.63 -4.95
N TRP A 321 -36.72 -2.89 -5.78
CA TRP A 321 -37.03 -1.49 -5.53
C TRP A 321 -38.32 -1.37 -4.76
N GLU A 322 -38.22 -0.92 -3.53
CA GLU A 322 -39.32 -0.74 -2.61
C GLU A 322 -39.86 0.70 -2.64
N GLN A 323 -41.10 0.90 -2.19
CA GLN A 323 -41.73 2.22 -2.10
C GLN A 323 -40.88 3.22 -1.27
N VAL A 324 -40.26 2.76 -0.20
CA VAL A 324 -39.40 3.60 0.67
C VAL A 324 -38.18 4.17 -0.05
N HIS A 325 -37.65 3.46 -1.09
CA HIS A 325 -36.56 3.95 -1.91
C HIS A 325 -37.07 5.06 -2.84
N GLN A 326 -38.24 4.84 -3.45
CA GLN A 326 -38.87 5.77 -4.37
C GLN A 326 -39.18 7.10 -3.69
N GLU A 327 -39.80 7.07 -2.52
CA GLU A 327 -40.14 8.25 -1.72
C GLU A 327 -38.92 9.13 -1.42
N ILE A 328 -37.76 8.49 -1.15
CA ILE A 328 -36.54 9.25 -0.89
C ILE A 328 -36.00 9.88 -2.17
N VAL A 329 -35.99 9.18 -3.29
CA VAL A 329 -35.49 9.71 -4.57
C VAL A 329 -36.36 10.85 -5.07
N GLU A 330 -37.68 10.73 -4.98
CA GLU A 330 -38.66 11.75 -5.42
C GLU A 330 -38.45 13.10 -4.74
N ARG A 331 -38.02 13.13 -3.49
CA ARG A 331 -37.70 14.39 -2.77
C ARG A 331 -36.65 15.23 -3.45
N TYR A 332 -35.82 14.61 -4.28
CA TYR A 332 -34.69 15.24 -4.95
C TYR A 332 -34.85 15.30 -6.47
N ALA A 333 -35.95 14.81 -7.04
CA ALA A 333 -36.19 14.70 -8.47
C ALA A 333 -35.96 16.02 -9.21
N HIS A 334 -36.48 17.14 -8.68
CA HIS A 334 -36.33 18.49 -9.22
C HIS A 334 -34.89 19.01 -9.26
N GLN A 335 -33.97 18.43 -8.47
CA GLN A 335 -32.56 18.84 -8.43
C GLN A 335 -31.70 18.06 -9.43
N ILE A 336 -32.27 17.04 -10.06
CA ILE A 336 -31.54 16.08 -10.91
C ILE A 336 -32.21 15.85 -12.27
N GLU A 337 -33.08 16.72 -12.73
CA GLU A 337 -33.81 16.55 -14.00
C GLU A 337 -32.88 16.21 -15.15
N ASP A 338 -31.85 17.03 -15.36
CA ASP A 338 -30.83 16.85 -16.41
C ASP A 338 -29.64 15.96 -16.02
N SER A 339 -29.66 15.39 -14.81
CA SER A 339 -28.57 14.55 -14.31
C SER A 339 -28.81 13.07 -14.61
N PRO A 340 -27.80 12.29 -15.03
CA PRO A 340 -27.94 10.85 -15.15
C PRO A 340 -28.02 10.14 -13.78
N TYR A 341 -27.66 10.83 -12.69
CA TYR A 341 -27.59 10.25 -11.34
C TYR A 341 -28.93 10.35 -10.61
N MET A 342 -29.13 9.45 -9.63
CA MET A 342 -30.35 9.42 -8.80
C MET A 342 -30.39 10.46 -7.68
N PHE A 343 -29.22 11.05 -7.32
CA PHE A 343 -29.11 12.03 -6.23
C PHE A 343 -28.24 13.23 -6.63
N PRO A 344 -28.49 14.43 -6.10
CA PRO A 344 -27.74 15.64 -6.41
C PRO A 344 -26.37 15.69 -5.73
N ILE A 345 -25.62 14.57 -5.79
CA ILE A 345 -24.29 14.43 -5.21
C ILE A 345 -23.23 14.78 -6.25
N ILE A 346 -23.35 14.22 -7.43
CA ILE A 346 -22.53 14.54 -8.59
C ILE A 346 -23.39 15.36 -9.56
N LYS A 347 -22.99 16.59 -9.79
CA LYS A 347 -23.73 17.56 -10.64
C LYS A 347 -23.11 17.70 -12.03
N GLN A 348 -21.78 17.51 -12.16
CA GLN A 348 -21.03 17.67 -13.39
C GLN A 348 -20.27 16.39 -13.70
N THR A 349 -20.24 16.00 -14.97
CA THR A 349 -19.53 14.84 -15.51
C THR A 349 -18.31 15.31 -16.33
N ASP A 350 -17.41 16.02 -15.67
CA ASP A 350 -16.27 16.74 -16.26
C ASP A 350 -14.91 16.19 -15.75
N GLY A 351 -14.91 14.99 -15.14
CA GLY A 351 -13.73 14.39 -14.50
C GLY A 351 -13.54 14.81 -13.04
N THR A 352 -14.41 15.68 -12.51
CA THR A 352 -14.37 16.10 -11.09
C THR A 352 -15.30 15.30 -10.19
N GLU A 353 -15.97 14.25 -10.69
CA GLU A 353 -16.98 13.45 -9.98
C GLU A 353 -16.48 12.96 -8.63
N TYR A 354 -15.22 12.50 -8.59
CA TYR A 354 -14.61 12.04 -7.35
C TYR A 354 -14.50 13.15 -6.30
N LYS A 355 -14.11 14.36 -6.72
CA LYS A 355 -14.00 15.52 -5.82
C LYS A 355 -15.37 15.97 -5.33
N GLN A 356 -16.37 15.98 -6.23
CA GLN A 356 -17.75 16.33 -5.90
C GLN A 356 -18.32 15.37 -4.86
N TYR A 357 -18.24 14.06 -5.12
CA TYR A 357 -18.72 13.06 -4.18
C TYR A 357 -18.03 13.16 -2.82
N LYS A 358 -16.72 13.37 -2.78
CA LYS A 358 -15.96 13.52 -1.53
C LYS A 358 -16.43 14.72 -0.71
N ARG A 359 -16.59 15.86 -1.36
CA ARG A 359 -17.08 17.09 -0.72
C ARG A 359 -18.46 16.88 -0.10
N VAL A 360 -19.37 16.23 -0.83
CA VAL A 360 -20.73 15.96 -0.32
C VAL A 360 -20.67 14.91 0.80
N GLN A 361 -19.87 13.87 0.69
CA GLN A 361 -19.68 12.86 1.75
C GLN A 361 -19.21 13.49 3.07
N GLU A 362 -18.26 14.42 3.01
CA GLU A 362 -17.76 15.15 4.19
C GLU A 362 -18.86 16.01 4.81
N LYS A 363 -19.64 16.73 3.97
CA LYS A 363 -20.78 17.54 4.41
C LYS A 363 -21.83 16.66 5.08
N VAL A 364 -22.23 15.54 4.46
CA VAL A 364 -23.18 14.58 5.01
C VAL A 364 -22.69 14.03 6.34
N ASN A 365 -21.44 13.58 6.44
CA ASN A 365 -20.91 13.04 7.70
C ASN A 365 -20.85 14.09 8.82
N ARG A 366 -20.55 15.36 8.50
CA ARG A 366 -20.57 16.47 9.46
C ARG A 366 -21.98 16.73 9.96
N THR A 367 -22.96 16.69 9.07
CA THR A 367 -24.38 16.89 9.38
C THR A 367 -24.96 15.71 10.17
N LEU A 368 -24.61 14.47 9.81
CA LEU A 368 -25.01 13.28 10.55
C LEU A 368 -24.56 13.29 12.00
N LYS A 369 -23.37 13.84 12.30
CA LYS A 369 -22.94 14.02 13.70
C LYS A 369 -23.89 14.91 14.49
N LYS A 370 -24.43 16.00 13.88
CA LYS A 370 -25.44 16.86 14.51
C LYS A 370 -26.73 16.10 14.74
N ILE A 371 -27.20 15.34 13.74
CA ILE A 371 -28.38 14.50 13.86
C ILE A 371 -28.22 13.46 14.97
N GLY A 372 -27.04 12.84 15.07
CA GLY A 372 -26.73 11.90 16.16
C GLY A 372 -26.90 12.51 17.55
N ILE A 373 -26.50 13.77 17.73
CA ILE A 373 -26.71 14.52 19.00
C ILE A 373 -28.21 14.77 19.23
N MET A 374 -28.96 15.17 18.20
CA MET A 374 -30.38 15.45 18.30
C MET A 374 -31.20 14.23 18.78
N ILE A 375 -30.76 13.02 18.42
CA ILE A 375 -31.40 11.76 18.86
C ILE A 375 -30.69 11.10 20.05
N GLY A 376 -29.80 11.82 20.74
CA GLY A 376 -29.19 11.37 21.99
C GLY A 376 -28.09 10.30 21.83
N LEU A 377 -27.45 10.16 20.65
CA LEU A 377 -26.38 9.18 20.48
C LEU A 377 -25.11 9.60 21.20
N LYS A 378 -24.53 8.68 21.96
CA LYS A 378 -23.22 8.86 22.62
C LYS A 378 -22.02 8.79 21.65
N THR A 379 -22.19 8.15 20.49
CA THR A 379 -21.14 7.97 19.48
C THR A 379 -21.48 8.77 18.21
N PRO A 380 -20.45 9.34 17.53
CA PRO A 380 -20.69 10.12 16.32
C PRO A 380 -21.35 9.29 15.21
N LEU A 381 -22.47 9.78 14.68
CA LEU A 381 -23.15 9.19 13.54
C LEU A 381 -22.41 9.55 12.24
N THR A 382 -22.25 8.59 11.36
CA THR A 382 -21.68 8.77 10.02
C THR A 382 -22.42 7.89 9.01
N ALA A 383 -22.36 8.20 7.72
CA ALA A 383 -23.01 7.40 6.68
C ALA A 383 -22.65 5.90 6.73
N TYR A 384 -21.42 5.58 7.13
CA TYR A 384 -20.97 4.19 7.21
C TYR A 384 -21.64 3.38 8.35
N VAL A 385 -22.19 4.07 9.36
CA VAL A 385 -22.93 3.43 10.47
C VAL A 385 -24.19 2.73 9.95
N ALA A 386 -24.83 3.24 8.89
CA ALA A 386 -25.99 2.58 8.27
C ALA A 386 -25.69 1.13 7.89
N ARG A 387 -24.51 0.89 7.29
CA ARG A 387 -24.07 -0.46 6.90
C ARG A 387 -23.84 -1.39 8.10
N HIS A 388 -23.21 -0.87 9.15
CA HIS A 388 -23.05 -1.62 10.41
C HIS A 388 -24.38 -1.95 11.05
N SER A 389 -25.30 -0.98 11.06
CA SER A 389 -26.62 -1.14 11.66
C SER A 389 -27.46 -2.18 10.93
N TRP A 390 -27.53 -2.11 9.59
CA TRP A 390 -28.25 -3.10 8.80
C TRP A 390 -27.73 -4.53 9.06
N ALA A 391 -26.42 -4.74 9.00
CA ALA A 391 -25.83 -6.05 9.24
C ALA A 391 -26.10 -6.58 10.66
N SER A 392 -26.00 -5.70 11.67
CA SER A 392 -26.22 -6.08 13.07
C SER A 392 -27.70 -6.37 13.37
N ILE A 393 -28.62 -5.58 12.81
CA ILE A 393 -30.07 -5.80 12.94
C ILE A 393 -30.46 -7.10 12.22
N ALA A 394 -30.02 -7.31 10.98
CA ALA A 394 -30.27 -8.55 10.24
C ALA A 394 -29.81 -9.78 11.04
N ARG A 395 -28.62 -9.72 11.63
CA ARG A 395 -28.15 -10.80 12.52
C ARG A 395 -29.00 -10.98 13.75
N ASN A 396 -29.45 -9.88 14.37
CA ASN A 396 -30.31 -9.94 15.54
C ASN A 396 -31.69 -10.57 15.22
N MET A 397 -32.14 -10.42 13.98
CA MET A 397 -33.35 -11.08 13.43
C MET A 397 -33.06 -12.54 13.00
N ASN A 398 -31.89 -13.11 13.34
CA ASN A 398 -31.48 -14.45 13.02
C ASN A 398 -31.36 -14.75 11.51
N ILE A 399 -31.15 -13.72 10.67
CA ILE A 399 -30.83 -13.91 9.25
C ILE A 399 -29.47 -14.56 9.13
N PRO A 400 -29.32 -15.66 8.35
CA PRO A 400 -28.06 -16.36 8.19
C PRO A 400 -26.93 -15.46 7.67
N ILE A 401 -25.71 -15.62 8.19
CA ILE A 401 -24.53 -14.83 7.78
C ILE A 401 -24.26 -14.87 6.27
N PRO A 402 -24.41 -16.01 5.56
CA PRO A 402 -24.30 -16.05 4.11
C PRO A 402 -25.23 -15.07 3.40
N ILE A 403 -26.50 -15.01 3.80
CA ILE A 403 -27.50 -14.08 3.21
C ILE A 403 -27.11 -12.62 3.49
N ILE A 404 -26.71 -12.31 4.74
CA ILE A 404 -26.20 -10.98 5.09
C ILE A 404 -24.97 -10.63 4.24
N SER A 405 -24.05 -11.56 4.07
CA SER A 405 -22.81 -11.37 3.30
C SER A 405 -23.08 -11.07 1.84
N GLU A 406 -23.95 -11.83 1.22
CA GLU A 406 -24.36 -11.67 -0.17
C GLU A 406 -25.14 -10.37 -0.38
N GLY A 407 -26.14 -10.10 0.48
CA GLY A 407 -26.90 -8.84 0.45
C GLY A 407 -26.03 -7.60 0.61
N MET A 408 -24.92 -7.68 1.33
CA MET A 408 -23.92 -6.62 1.46
C MET A 408 -22.91 -6.59 0.30
N GLY A 409 -22.86 -7.59 -0.55
CA GLY A 409 -21.85 -7.73 -1.60
C GLY A 409 -20.46 -7.95 -1.04
N HIS A 410 -20.28 -8.85 -0.09
CA HIS A 410 -18.96 -9.26 0.39
C HIS A 410 -18.50 -10.53 -0.31
N GLN A 411 -17.24 -10.57 -0.71
CA GLN A 411 -16.63 -11.76 -1.32
C GLN A 411 -16.26 -12.86 -0.31
N SER A 412 -16.30 -12.54 1.00
CA SER A 412 -15.93 -13.44 2.08
C SER A 412 -16.77 -13.20 3.32
N TYR A 413 -17.26 -14.27 3.92
CA TYR A 413 -17.99 -14.24 5.21
C TYR A 413 -17.14 -13.64 6.34
N LYS A 414 -15.82 -13.81 6.30
CA LYS A 414 -14.88 -13.20 7.24
C LYS A 414 -14.98 -11.68 7.22
N THR A 415 -15.21 -11.07 6.03
CA THR A 415 -15.45 -9.64 5.90
C THR A 415 -16.75 -9.22 6.58
N THR A 416 -17.82 -10.02 6.47
CA THR A 416 -19.10 -9.75 7.12
C THR A 416 -18.98 -9.78 8.63
N GLN A 417 -18.22 -10.71 9.20
CA GLN A 417 -17.98 -10.82 10.64
C GLN A 417 -17.36 -9.55 11.24
N ILE A 418 -16.59 -8.78 10.47
CA ILE A 418 -16.05 -7.49 10.91
C ILE A 418 -17.14 -6.46 11.20
N TYR A 419 -18.30 -6.55 10.52
CA TYR A 419 -19.42 -5.64 10.68
C TYR A 419 -20.36 -6.03 11.82
N LEU A 420 -20.36 -7.31 12.18
CA LEU A 420 -21.25 -7.81 13.21
C LEU A 420 -20.70 -7.46 14.60
N ASN A 421 -21.58 -7.05 15.49
CA ASN A 421 -21.25 -6.94 16.91
C ASN A 421 -20.96 -8.34 17.49
N SER A 422 -20.22 -8.41 18.61
CA SER A 422 -20.19 -9.62 19.41
C SER A 422 -21.64 -10.07 19.74
N ILE A 423 -21.85 -11.38 19.82
CA ILE A 423 -23.16 -11.90 20.24
C ILE A 423 -23.43 -11.40 21.65
N ASP A 424 -24.62 -10.87 21.87
CA ASP A 424 -25.03 -10.46 23.20
C ASP A 424 -25.01 -11.68 24.14
N VAL A 425 -24.46 -11.49 25.33
CA VAL A 425 -24.38 -12.54 26.37
C VAL A 425 -25.76 -13.10 26.67
N SER A 426 -26.82 -12.26 26.61
CA SER A 426 -28.22 -12.68 26.78
C SER A 426 -28.60 -13.75 25.76
N LYS A 427 -28.27 -13.59 24.49
CA LYS A 427 -28.54 -14.56 23.41
C LYS A 427 -27.75 -15.85 23.56
N ILE A 428 -26.49 -15.77 24.00
CA ILE A 428 -25.70 -16.96 24.32
C ILE A 428 -26.37 -17.73 25.47
N SER A 429 -26.80 -17.02 26.49
CA SER A 429 -27.50 -17.61 27.66
C SER A 429 -28.84 -18.21 27.27
N GLU A 430 -29.58 -17.59 26.36
CA GLU A 430 -30.87 -18.10 25.86
C GLU A 430 -30.66 -19.38 25.01
N ALA A 431 -29.70 -19.36 24.12
CA ALA A 431 -29.32 -20.55 23.34
C ALA A 431 -28.89 -21.71 24.26
N ASN A 432 -28.07 -21.42 25.28
CA ASN A 432 -27.67 -22.42 26.25
C ASN A 432 -28.85 -22.97 27.04
N ARG A 433 -29.78 -22.11 27.52
CA ARG A 433 -31.02 -22.56 28.18
C ARG A 433 -31.86 -23.46 27.27
N THR A 434 -31.94 -23.15 26.00
CA THR A 434 -32.71 -23.94 25.02
C THR A 434 -32.08 -25.32 24.85
N ILE A 435 -30.74 -25.39 24.77
CA ILE A 435 -29.98 -26.67 24.69
C ILE A 435 -30.23 -27.48 25.95
N ILE A 436 -30.07 -26.86 27.14
CA ILE A 436 -30.30 -27.53 28.43
C ILE A 436 -31.72 -28.08 28.51
N LYS A 437 -32.72 -27.28 28.19
CA LYS A 437 -34.14 -27.71 28.19
C LYS A 437 -34.39 -28.88 27.25
N LYS A 438 -33.74 -28.91 26.07
CA LYS A 438 -33.93 -29.98 25.11
C LYS A 438 -33.30 -31.30 25.59
N ILE A 439 -32.16 -31.25 26.23
CA ILE A 439 -31.48 -32.42 26.79
C ILE A 439 -32.22 -32.96 28.01
N HIS A 440 -32.60 -32.11 28.98
CA HIS A 440 -33.39 -32.53 30.14
C HIS A 440 -34.77 -33.10 29.80
N LYS A 441 -35.45 -32.59 28.75
CA LYS A 441 -36.69 -33.21 28.26
C LYS A 441 -36.48 -34.55 27.59
N GLY A 442 -35.27 -34.83 27.06
CA GLY A 442 -34.90 -36.11 26.47
C GLY A 442 -34.71 -37.20 27.53
N GLU A 443 -34.24 -36.84 28.73
CA GLU A 443 -34.09 -37.78 29.85
C GLU A 443 -35.43 -38.22 30.44
N ASN A 444 -36.40 -37.30 30.53
CA ASN A 444 -37.75 -37.61 31.03
C ASN A 444 -38.64 -38.44 30.08
N LYS A 445 -38.21 -38.70 28.84
CA LYS A 445 -38.89 -39.59 27.90
C LYS A 445 -38.35 -41.01 27.86
N LYS A 446 -37.26 -41.30 28.58
CA LYS A 446 -36.67 -42.68 28.69
C LYS A 446 -37.00 -43.41 29.99
N SER A 447 -37.87 -42.83 30.84
CA SER A 447 -38.26 -43.39 32.12
C SER A 447 -39.81 -43.57 32.20
N VAL A 448 -40.43 -44.02 31.10
CA VAL A 448 -41.82 -44.58 31.12
C VAL A 448 -41.81 -45.86 30.30
#